data_1364cb04d2cf093daecc13ec277434a0
#
_entry.id   1364cb04d2cf093daecc13ec277434a0
#
_cell.length_a   1.000
_cell.length_b   1.000
_cell.length_c   1.000
_cell.angle_alpha   90.00
_cell.angle_beta   90.00
_cell.angle_gamma   90.00
#
_symmetry.space_group_name_H-M   'P 1'
#
loop_
_entity.id
_entity.type
_entity.pdbx_description
1 polymer ?
#
loop_
_entity_poly.entity_id
_entity_poly.type
_entity_poly.pdbx_seq_one_letter_code
_entity_poly.pdbx_strand_id
1 'polypeptide(L)'
;TPTCSTSHLPRYEELYDAFRETGIDDVICLSVNDAFVMNQWGRAQNAEKVSLLPDGNGEFTRKMGMLVDKANLGFGMRSWRYSMLVNDGVIEEMFVEDGYSDNCESDPFEISDADTMLGYLRELRKGA
;
A
#
# COMPACT_ATOMS: atom_id res chain seq x y z
N THR A 1 9.75 -4.02 -5.37
CA THR A 1 10.12 -3.15 -6.48
C THR A 1 10.85 -1.91 -5.99
N PRO A 2 11.60 -1.22 -6.86
CA PRO A 2 12.37 -0.04 -6.43
C PRO A 2 11.50 1.04 -5.77
N THR A 3 10.39 1.44 -6.37
CA THR A 3 9.50 2.48 -5.83
C THR A 3 8.93 2.08 -4.47
N CYS A 4 8.47 0.84 -4.32
CA CYS A 4 7.95 0.33 -3.05
C CYS A 4 9.02 0.35 -1.96
N SER A 5 10.25 -0.04 -2.31
CA SER A 5 11.35 -0.16 -1.35
C SER A 5 12.04 1.16 -1.02
N THR A 6 12.02 2.14 -1.92
CA THR A 6 12.72 3.42 -1.71
C THR A 6 11.82 4.55 -1.27
N SER A 7 10.55 4.53 -1.66
CA SER A 7 9.65 5.68 -1.50
C SER A 7 8.32 5.35 -0.83
N HIS A 8 7.73 4.20 -1.10
CA HIS A 8 6.38 3.89 -0.61
C HIS A 8 6.40 3.39 0.83
N LEU A 9 6.92 2.19 1.07
CA LEU A 9 6.96 1.61 2.41
C LEU A 9 7.78 2.44 3.40
N PRO A 10 8.99 2.91 3.07
CA PRO A 10 9.79 3.64 4.06
C PRO A 10 9.10 4.90 4.59
N ARG A 11 8.36 5.61 3.75
CA ARG A 11 7.67 6.83 4.20
C ARG A 11 6.49 6.50 5.11
N TYR A 12 5.76 5.41 4.85
CA TYR A 12 4.70 4.96 5.77
C TYR A 12 5.28 4.53 7.11
N GLU A 13 6.42 3.85 7.12
CA GLU A 13 7.10 3.47 8.36
C GLU A 13 7.56 4.71 9.15
N GLU A 14 8.15 5.68 8.46
CA GLU A 14 8.62 6.94 9.04
C GLU A 14 7.47 7.74 9.65
N LEU A 15 6.32 7.76 9.00
CA LEU A 15 5.15 8.53 9.44
C LEU A 15 4.17 7.72 10.30
N TYR A 16 4.51 6.50 10.70
CA TYR A 16 3.61 5.62 11.44
C TYR A 16 3.02 6.31 12.68
N ASP A 17 3.85 6.94 13.50
CA ASP A 17 3.39 7.61 14.71
C ASP A 17 2.48 8.79 14.40
N ALA A 18 2.76 9.52 13.31
CA ALA A 18 1.90 10.61 12.85
C ALA A 18 0.52 10.08 12.42
N PHE A 19 0.46 8.93 11.77
CA PHE A 19 -0.81 8.27 11.45
C PHE A 19 -1.58 7.90 12.73
N ARG A 20 -0.89 7.35 13.71
CA ARG A 20 -1.51 6.99 15.00
C ARG A 20 -2.12 8.21 15.69
N GLU A 21 -1.47 9.35 15.59
CA GLU A 21 -1.98 10.60 16.16
C GLU A 21 -3.28 11.08 15.52
N THR A 22 -3.55 10.68 14.27
CA THR A 22 -4.83 10.99 13.60
C THR A 22 -5.96 10.05 14.00
N GLY A 23 -5.70 9.08 14.86
CA GLY A 23 -6.71 8.11 15.29
C GLY A 23 -6.68 6.78 14.52
N ILE A 24 -5.67 6.58 13.67
CA ILE A 24 -5.46 5.31 12.98
C ILE A 24 -4.90 4.29 13.97
N ASP A 25 -5.49 3.10 14.00
CA ASP A 25 -5.05 2.03 14.91
C ASP A 25 -3.81 1.30 14.42
N ASP A 26 -3.69 1.13 13.10
CA ASP A 26 -2.54 0.45 12.51
C ASP A 26 -2.38 0.83 11.04
N VAL A 27 -1.15 0.64 10.55
CA VAL A 27 -0.82 0.81 9.13
C VAL A 27 -0.37 -0.54 8.61
N ILE A 28 -1.02 -1.01 7.56
CA ILE A 28 -0.79 -2.33 6.99
C ILE A 28 -0.34 -2.17 5.54
N CYS A 29 0.75 -2.84 5.18
CA CYS A 29 1.22 -2.94 3.80
C CYS A 29 0.91 -4.34 3.28
N LEU A 30 0.08 -4.42 2.25
CA LEU A 30 -0.33 -5.67 1.63
C LEU A 30 0.30 -5.79 0.24
N SER A 31 0.72 -6.98 -0.11
CA SER A 31 1.33 -7.24 -1.41
C SER A 31 1.05 -8.68 -1.83
N VAL A 32 1.02 -8.92 -3.15
CA VAL A 32 0.91 -10.26 -3.72
C VAL A 32 2.29 -10.92 -3.69
N ASN A 33 2.67 -11.33 -2.50
CA ASN A 33 3.89 -12.06 -2.19
C ASN A 33 3.59 -13.02 -1.04
N ASP A 34 4.40 -14.06 -0.90
CA ASP A 34 4.25 -15.00 0.21
C ASP A 34 4.80 -14.43 1.53
N ALA A 35 4.51 -15.12 2.63
CA ALA A 35 4.92 -14.68 3.97
C ALA A 35 6.45 -14.60 4.13
N PHE A 36 7.17 -15.47 3.46
CA PHE A 36 8.64 -15.51 3.56
C PHE A 36 9.25 -14.29 2.86
N VAL A 37 8.76 -13.96 1.68
CA VAL A 37 9.21 -12.76 0.93
C VAL A 37 8.87 -11.49 1.71
N MET A 38 7.65 -11.38 2.24
CA MET A 38 7.23 -10.21 3.01
C MET A 38 8.07 -10.05 4.26
N ASN A 39 8.38 -11.14 4.97
CA ASN A 39 9.22 -11.10 6.15
C ASN A 39 10.63 -10.59 5.83
N GLN A 40 11.27 -11.12 4.78
CA GLN A 40 12.61 -10.69 4.38
C GLN A 40 12.62 -9.25 3.87
N TRP A 41 11.61 -8.85 3.13
CA TRP A 41 11.49 -7.47 2.66
C TRP A 41 11.34 -6.50 3.85
N GLY A 42 10.50 -6.86 4.81
CA GLY A 42 10.32 -6.06 6.03
C GLY A 42 11.63 -5.88 6.79
N ARG A 43 12.42 -6.94 6.92
CA ARG A 43 13.74 -6.88 7.55
C ARG A 43 14.71 -5.99 6.75
N ALA A 44 14.74 -6.15 5.43
CA ALA A 44 15.62 -5.37 4.56
C ALA A 44 15.26 -3.88 4.60
N GLN A 45 13.97 -3.55 4.79
CA GLN A 45 13.49 -2.18 4.86
C GLN A 45 13.46 -1.61 6.28
N ASN A 46 13.81 -2.40 7.29
CA ASN A 46 13.71 -2.03 8.70
C ASN A 46 12.29 -1.59 9.08
N ALA A 47 11.29 -2.27 8.53
CA ALA A 47 9.87 -1.99 8.80
C ALA A 47 9.49 -2.67 10.12
N GLU A 48 9.53 -1.92 11.20
CA GLU A 48 9.25 -2.42 12.55
C GLU A 48 7.82 -2.13 13.00
N LYS A 49 7.23 -1.04 12.53
CA LYS A 49 5.91 -0.55 12.96
C LYS A 49 4.80 -0.92 12.00
N VAL A 50 5.02 -0.77 10.69
CA VAL A 50 4.05 -1.13 9.66
C VAL A 50 3.93 -2.66 9.61
N SER A 51 2.70 -3.16 9.66
CA SER A 51 2.41 -4.59 9.54
C SER A 51 2.45 -4.98 8.06
N LEU A 52 3.19 -6.04 7.74
CA LEU A 52 3.27 -6.55 6.37
C LEU A 52 2.36 -7.76 6.21
N LEU A 53 1.38 -7.65 5.33
CA LEU A 53 0.36 -8.68 5.13
C LEU A 53 0.57 -9.36 3.78
N PRO A 54 0.86 -10.67 3.76
CA PRO A 54 1.05 -11.40 2.51
C PRO A 54 -0.30 -11.79 1.89
N ASP A 55 -0.46 -11.50 0.60
CA ASP A 55 -1.58 -11.98 -0.21
C ASP A 55 -1.02 -12.88 -1.30
N GLY A 56 -0.41 -14.00 -0.89
CA GLY A 56 0.38 -14.87 -1.78
C GLY A 56 -0.40 -15.41 -2.98
N ASN A 57 -1.68 -15.69 -2.81
CA ASN A 57 -2.52 -16.18 -3.90
C ASN A 57 -3.21 -15.06 -4.69
N GLY A 58 -3.04 -13.80 -4.29
CA GLY A 58 -3.69 -12.67 -4.95
C GLY A 58 -5.20 -12.62 -4.77
N GLU A 59 -5.74 -13.39 -3.84
CA GLU A 59 -7.19 -13.50 -3.66
C GLU A 59 -7.82 -12.21 -3.17
N PHE A 60 -7.25 -11.60 -2.14
CA PHE A 60 -7.72 -10.31 -1.63
C PHE A 60 -7.57 -9.22 -2.69
N THR A 61 -6.42 -9.17 -3.34
CA THR A 61 -6.12 -8.19 -4.40
C THR A 61 -7.11 -8.32 -5.55
N ARG A 62 -7.45 -9.55 -5.95
CA ARG A 62 -8.44 -9.81 -7.00
C ARG A 62 -9.82 -9.31 -6.59
N LYS A 63 -10.24 -9.61 -5.37
CA LYS A 63 -11.54 -9.19 -4.84
C LYS A 63 -11.66 -7.67 -4.70
N MET A 64 -10.53 -6.99 -4.48
CA MET A 64 -10.47 -5.53 -4.43
C MET A 64 -10.47 -4.90 -5.82
N GLY A 65 -10.38 -5.69 -6.89
CA GLY A 65 -10.27 -5.17 -8.25
C GLY A 65 -8.92 -4.56 -8.58
N MET A 66 -7.88 -4.94 -7.83
CA MET A 66 -6.54 -4.36 -7.96
C MET A 66 -5.51 -5.33 -8.55
N LEU A 67 -5.92 -6.52 -8.94
CA LEU A 67 -5.01 -7.51 -9.53
C LEU A 67 -4.70 -7.15 -10.98
N VAL A 68 -3.44 -7.10 -11.31
CA VAL A 68 -2.97 -6.80 -12.68
C VAL A 68 -1.92 -7.80 -13.11
N ASP A 69 -1.80 -7.99 -14.42
CA ASP A 69 -0.74 -8.79 -15.02
C ASP A 69 0.51 -7.91 -15.19
N LYS A 70 1.62 -8.38 -14.68
CA LYS A 70 2.94 -7.74 -14.80
C LYS A 70 3.96 -8.67 -15.43
N ALA A 71 3.50 -9.52 -16.37
CA ALA A 71 4.36 -10.46 -17.07
C ALA A 71 5.44 -9.74 -17.89
N ASN A 72 5.20 -8.50 -18.32
CA ASN A 72 6.21 -7.68 -19.00
C ASN A 72 7.46 -7.45 -18.14
N LEU A 73 7.33 -7.55 -16.80
CA LEU A 73 8.45 -7.42 -15.87
C LEU A 73 8.90 -8.78 -15.31
N GLY A 74 8.27 -9.87 -15.74
CA GLY A 74 8.56 -11.20 -15.22
C GLY A 74 7.93 -11.48 -13.86
N PHE A 75 6.94 -10.70 -13.45
CA PHE A 75 6.35 -10.81 -12.11
C PHE A 75 5.05 -11.62 -12.07
N GLY A 76 4.41 -11.83 -13.22
CA GLY A 76 3.08 -12.45 -13.24
C GLY A 76 2.02 -11.54 -12.67
N MET A 77 1.03 -12.13 -11.98
CA MET A 77 -0.08 -11.37 -11.40
C MET A 77 0.34 -10.71 -10.10
N ARG A 78 0.14 -9.41 -10.01
CA ARG A 78 0.52 -8.58 -8.86
C ARG A 78 -0.56 -7.55 -8.55
N SER A 79 -0.37 -6.76 -7.47
CA SER A 79 -1.28 -5.71 -7.10
C SER A 79 -0.95 -4.39 -7.80
N TRP A 80 -1.97 -3.70 -8.28
CA TRP A 80 -1.86 -2.29 -8.64
C TRP A 80 -1.57 -1.48 -7.36
N ARG A 81 -0.95 -0.32 -7.52
CA ARG A 81 -0.59 0.53 -6.36
C ARG A 81 -1.76 1.39 -5.93
N TYR A 82 -2.09 1.34 -4.65
CA TYR A 82 -3.17 2.12 -4.06
C TYR A 82 -2.94 2.28 -2.55
N SER A 83 -3.67 3.20 -1.94
CA SER A 83 -3.80 3.28 -0.49
C SER A 83 -5.27 3.43 -0.15
N MET A 84 -5.67 3.00 1.05
CA MET A 84 -7.06 3.13 1.48
C MET A 84 -7.17 3.30 2.98
N LEU A 85 -8.22 4.01 3.38
CA LEU A 85 -8.63 4.15 4.77
C LEU A 85 -9.79 3.20 5.02
N VAL A 86 -9.62 2.30 6.00
CA VAL A 86 -10.63 1.32 6.37
C VAL A 86 -11.06 1.56 7.82
N ASN A 87 -12.36 1.60 8.07
CA ASN A 87 -12.91 1.74 9.41
C ASN A 87 -13.95 0.64 9.63
N ASP A 88 -13.66 -0.28 10.55
CA ASP A 88 -14.54 -1.38 10.92
C ASP A 88 -15.03 -2.17 9.69
N GLY A 89 -14.10 -2.53 8.81
CA GLY A 89 -14.37 -3.31 7.61
C GLY A 89 -14.94 -2.51 6.44
N VAL A 90 -15.14 -1.19 6.59
CA VAL A 90 -15.68 -0.32 5.54
C VAL A 90 -14.58 0.57 4.98
N ILE A 91 -14.44 0.57 3.66
CA ILE A 91 -13.50 1.46 2.97
C ILE A 91 -14.10 2.86 2.92
N GLU A 92 -13.51 3.81 3.61
CA GLU A 92 -13.98 5.20 3.65
C GLU A 92 -13.36 6.08 2.58
N GLU A 93 -12.12 5.80 2.19
CA GLU A 93 -11.42 6.52 1.13
C GLU A 93 -10.40 5.60 0.46
N MET A 94 -10.18 5.81 -0.83
CA MET A 94 -9.23 5.00 -1.60
C MET A 94 -8.53 5.87 -2.64
N PHE A 95 -7.19 5.87 -2.62
CA PHE A 95 -6.36 6.56 -3.60
C PHE A 95 -5.73 5.52 -4.51
N VAL A 96 -6.24 5.41 -5.73
CA VAL A 96 -5.75 4.45 -6.73
C VAL A 96 -4.92 5.21 -7.76
N GLU A 97 -3.70 4.75 -8.00
CA GLU A 97 -2.85 5.38 -9.02
C GLU A 97 -3.52 5.29 -10.39
N ASP A 98 -3.40 6.37 -11.17
CA ASP A 98 -3.98 6.43 -12.51
C ASP A 98 -3.29 5.45 -13.47
N GLY A 99 -3.99 5.07 -14.53
CA GLY A 99 -3.44 4.22 -15.57
C GLY A 99 -3.57 2.73 -15.29
N TYR A 100 -4.47 2.34 -14.40
CA TYR A 100 -4.72 0.93 -14.08
C TYR A 100 -4.84 0.10 -15.36
N SER A 101 -3.91 -0.82 -15.55
CA SER A 101 -3.87 -1.68 -16.73
C SER A 101 -2.92 -2.84 -16.53
N ASP A 102 -3.18 -3.93 -17.26
CA ASP A 102 -2.22 -5.02 -17.35
C ASP A 102 -0.99 -4.57 -18.13
N ASN A 103 0.18 -5.03 -17.72
CA ASN A 103 1.47 -4.75 -18.38
C ASN A 103 1.71 -3.24 -18.60
N CYS A 104 1.33 -2.43 -17.60
CA CYS A 104 1.55 -1.00 -17.63
C CYS A 104 3.05 -0.70 -17.79
N GLU A 105 3.40 0.17 -18.72
CA GLU A 105 4.80 0.53 -19.00
C GLU A 105 5.40 1.42 -17.92
N SER A 106 4.56 2.20 -17.22
CA SER A 106 5.01 3.08 -16.15
C SER A 106 4.74 2.45 -14.78
N ASP A 107 5.33 3.04 -13.75
CA ASP A 107 5.11 2.65 -12.35
C ASP A 107 4.61 3.87 -11.59
N PRO A 108 3.33 4.24 -11.75
CA PRO A 108 2.81 5.50 -11.21
C PRO A 108 2.83 5.52 -9.68
N PHE A 109 3.27 6.66 -9.14
CA PHE A 109 3.35 6.91 -7.71
C PHE A 109 3.13 8.39 -7.44
N GLU A 110 1.86 8.84 -7.47
CA GLU A 110 1.48 10.24 -7.32
C GLU A 110 0.52 10.51 -6.17
N ILE A 111 -0.42 9.59 -5.90
CA ILE A 111 -1.50 9.85 -4.94
C ILE A 111 -1.63 8.81 -3.84
N SER A 112 -0.98 7.65 -3.94
CA SER A 112 -1.05 6.59 -2.92
C SER A 112 0.04 6.71 -1.86
N ASP A 113 0.84 7.75 -1.90
CA ASP A 113 1.93 7.99 -0.97
C ASP A 113 1.43 8.33 0.44
N ALA A 114 2.32 8.16 1.41
CA ALA A 114 1.99 8.36 2.83
C ALA A 114 1.61 9.81 3.13
N ASP A 115 2.31 10.77 2.55
CA ASP A 115 2.03 12.20 2.79
C ASP A 115 0.64 12.60 2.30
N THR A 116 0.19 12.08 1.16
CA THR A 116 -1.15 12.32 0.63
C THR A 116 -2.23 11.78 1.57
N MET A 117 -2.09 10.54 2.02
CA MET A 117 -3.04 9.94 2.95
C MET A 117 -3.03 10.67 4.30
N LEU A 118 -1.86 11.00 4.82
CA LEU A 118 -1.75 11.71 6.09
C LEU A 118 -2.40 13.10 6.01
N GLY A 119 -2.19 13.80 4.90
CA GLY A 119 -2.84 15.09 4.65
C GLY A 119 -4.36 14.97 4.62
N TYR A 120 -4.88 13.95 3.95
CA TYR A 120 -6.32 13.66 3.93
C TYR A 120 -6.87 13.42 5.35
N LEU A 121 -6.18 12.60 6.14
CA LEU A 121 -6.59 12.29 7.52
C LEU A 121 -6.59 13.53 8.41
N ARG A 122 -5.60 14.41 8.28
CA ARG A 122 -5.54 15.66 9.03
C ARG A 122 -6.67 16.59 8.67
N GLU A 123 -7.01 16.71 7.40
CA GLU A 123 -8.15 17.53 6.97
C GLU A 123 -9.48 16.94 7.46
N LEU A 124 -9.63 15.62 7.43
CA LEU A 124 -10.81 14.93 7.95
C LEU A 124 -11.00 15.22 9.45
N ARG A 125 -9.93 15.23 10.23
CA ARG A 125 -9.97 15.53 11.67
C ARG A 125 -10.35 16.98 11.94
N LYS A 126 -9.89 17.93 11.11
CA LYS A 126 -10.26 19.34 11.24
C LYS A 126 -11.74 19.57 10.99
N GLY A 127 -12.37 18.77 10.13
CA GLY A 127 -13.78 18.87 9.82
C GLY A 127 -14.70 18.18 10.82
N ALA A 128 -14.14 17.52 11.82
CA ALA A 128 -14.92 16.77 12.80
C ALA A 128 -15.38 17.65 13.96
#